data_4ec376b276a6d6007ddfec4fd7d986c8
#
_entry.id   4ec376b276a6d6007ddfec4fd7d986c8
#
_cell.length_a   1.000
_cell.length_b   1.000
_cell.length_c   1.000
_cell.angle_alpha   90.00
_cell.angle_beta   90.00
_cell.angle_gamma   90.00
#
_symmetry.space_group_name_H-M   'P 1'
#
loop_
_entity.id
_entity.type
_entity.pdbx_description
1 polymer ?
#
loop_
_entity_poly.entity_id
_entity_poly.type
_entity_poly.pdbx_seq_one_letter_code
_entity_poly.pdbx_strand_id
1 'polypeptide(L)'
;MDALLDLAGLAAGRLPATSRRLAAFSLFDWMAVAIAGSGEPLSGMIRAQALAEGGTAMASAVGCETRLPARAAALVNGTVSHALDYDDTHFAHIGHLSVGIYPAALAAAEEQGASAAAVRDAFLIGAEGACRLGMVLGRGHYQRGFHQTATAGAFGATLAACRIYGLDRSQTRAALSLVATRASGLKSQFGTMGKPFNAGLAASNGIEAASLARRGFTSCDDGIEGPQGFIETHADAPDPDSPWHDPPPGHFVFDAINYKLHACCHGTHAMIEALLKARRAGLLPEAGLRRIVVNTHPRWLKVCDVSHPRTGLEVKFSYRWLAAMVVSGVNTASEKSYQDALCREPGLQRLAALVEVAGDESLSDTAVVVRVEADAGSATFAHDLAAPIPHAELEQGLRSKTAGLLGPERAERMWDAVRNLDTLPAASLGTLLRE
;
A
#
# COMPACT_ATOMS: atom_id res chain seq x y z
N MET A 1 4.44 19.99 13.16
CA MET A 1 5.73 20.15 12.44
C MET A 1 6.90 19.51 13.21
N ASP A 2 7.16 19.90 14.46
CA ASP A 2 8.35 19.41 15.20
C ASP A 2 8.42 17.90 15.37
N ALA A 3 7.31 17.21 15.59
CA ALA A 3 7.26 15.75 15.64
C ALA A 3 7.80 15.08 14.36
N LEU A 4 7.52 15.63 13.18
CA LEU A 4 8.07 15.14 11.91
C LEU A 4 9.56 15.42 11.76
N LEU A 5 10.01 16.58 12.25
CA LEU A 5 11.43 16.95 12.23
C LEU A 5 12.25 16.10 13.19
N ASP A 6 11.72 15.76 14.35
CA ASP A 6 12.35 14.86 15.33
C ASP A 6 12.46 13.44 14.77
N LEU A 7 11.40 12.98 14.09
CA LEU A 7 11.38 11.71 13.38
C LEU A 7 12.44 11.67 12.27
N ALA A 8 12.55 12.73 11.45
CA ALA A 8 13.58 12.85 10.40
C ALA A 8 15.00 12.77 10.96
N GLY A 9 15.22 13.32 12.16
CA GLY A 9 16.51 13.34 12.85
C GLY A 9 16.89 12.04 13.56
N LEU A 10 16.00 11.03 13.62
CA LEU A 10 16.30 9.77 14.30
C LEU A 10 17.50 9.05 13.67
N ALA A 11 18.51 8.72 14.48
CA ALA A 11 19.63 7.91 14.04
C ALA A 11 19.17 6.49 13.66
N ALA A 12 19.80 5.89 12.64
CA ALA A 12 19.41 4.56 12.15
C ALA A 12 19.42 3.49 13.27
N GLY A 13 20.36 3.55 14.21
CA GLY A 13 20.44 2.61 15.35
C GLY A 13 19.30 2.76 16.38
N ARG A 14 18.49 3.81 16.28
CA ARG A 14 17.32 4.06 17.14
C ARG A 14 16.00 3.61 16.50
N LEU A 15 16.01 3.20 15.24
CA LEU A 15 14.82 2.69 14.57
C LEU A 15 14.42 1.33 15.15
N PRO A 16 13.13 1.11 15.49
CA PRO A 16 12.69 -0.17 16.07
C PRO A 16 12.98 -1.36 15.14
N ALA A 17 13.49 -2.45 15.70
CA ALA A 17 13.86 -3.63 14.92
C ALA A 17 12.65 -4.28 14.23
N THR A 18 11.50 -4.32 14.91
CA THR A 18 10.24 -4.82 14.37
C THR A 18 9.80 -3.97 13.18
N SER A 19 9.78 -2.65 13.32
CA SER A 19 9.39 -1.71 12.25
C SER A 19 10.32 -1.82 11.04
N ARG A 20 11.64 -1.97 11.27
CA ARG A 20 12.63 -2.21 10.18
C ARG A 20 12.35 -3.51 9.42
N ARG A 21 11.96 -4.58 10.13
CA ARG A 21 11.59 -5.84 9.49
C ARG A 21 10.33 -5.71 8.66
N LEU A 22 9.31 -5.05 9.17
CA LEU A 22 8.07 -4.76 8.42
C LEU A 22 8.36 -3.87 7.20
N ALA A 23 9.21 -2.85 7.35
CA ALA A 23 9.65 -2.06 6.20
C ALA A 23 10.37 -2.92 5.13
N ALA A 24 11.17 -3.90 5.51
CA ALA A 24 11.78 -4.83 4.56
C ALA A 24 10.72 -5.70 3.84
N PHE A 25 9.69 -6.15 4.54
CA PHE A 25 8.55 -6.84 3.94
C PHE A 25 7.76 -5.93 2.97
N SER A 26 7.54 -4.68 3.35
CA SER A 26 6.92 -3.68 2.47
C SER A 26 7.76 -3.40 1.21
N LEU A 27 9.10 -3.40 1.33
CA LEU A 27 9.98 -3.28 0.16
C LEU A 27 9.79 -4.47 -0.80
N PHE A 28 9.78 -5.68 -0.24
CA PHE A 28 9.60 -6.90 -1.03
C PHE A 28 8.24 -6.91 -1.76
N ASP A 29 7.17 -6.58 -1.05
CA ASP A 29 5.81 -6.49 -1.60
C ASP A 29 5.70 -5.40 -2.67
N TRP A 30 6.22 -4.19 -2.36
CA TRP A 30 6.22 -3.06 -3.30
C TRP A 30 6.94 -3.39 -4.61
N MET A 31 8.13 -3.99 -4.54
CA MET A 31 8.87 -4.39 -5.75
C MET A 31 8.08 -5.42 -6.56
N ALA A 32 7.44 -6.39 -5.90
CA ALA A 32 6.66 -7.42 -6.58
C ALA A 32 5.47 -6.83 -7.35
N VAL A 33 4.69 -5.95 -6.70
CA VAL A 33 3.53 -5.33 -7.36
C VAL A 33 3.94 -4.29 -8.41
N ALA A 34 5.09 -3.62 -8.22
CA ALA A 34 5.64 -2.70 -9.21
C ALA A 34 6.02 -3.42 -10.52
N ILE A 35 6.73 -4.53 -10.39
CA ILE A 35 7.12 -5.34 -11.56
C ILE A 35 5.88 -5.96 -12.22
N ALA A 36 4.96 -6.52 -11.45
CA ALA A 36 3.73 -7.10 -11.98
C ALA A 36 2.86 -6.04 -12.69
N GLY A 37 2.78 -4.82 -12.14
CA GLY A 37 2.05 -3.71 -12.73
C GLY A 37 2.69 -3.11 -13.98
N SER A 38 3.92 -3.48 -14.32
CA SER A 38 4.64 -2.91 -15.47
C SER A 38 3.98 -3.22 -16.82
N GLY A 39 3.19 -4.29 -16.90
CA GLY A 39 2.43 -4.69 -18.09
C GLY A 39 1.11 -3.94 -18.29
N GLU A 40 0.64 -3.19 -17.30
CA GLU A 40 -0.62 -2.48 -17.41
C GLU A 40 -0.56 -1.33 -18.42
N PRO A 41 -1.66 -1.01 -19.13
CA PRO A 41 -1.66 0.04 -20.16
C PRO A 41 -1.16 1.40 -19.66
N LEU A 42 -1.55 1.80 -18.44
CA LEU A 42 -1.11 3.06 -17.83
C LEU A 42 0.42 3.13 -17.66
N SER A 43 1.06 1.98 -17.45
CA SER A 43 2.50 1.88 -17.21
C SER A 43 3.30 2.23 -18.46
N GLY A 44 2.83 1.80 -19.65
CA GLY A 44 3.41 2.23 -20.91
C GLY A 44 3.26 3.74 -21.15
N MET A 45 2.11 4.29 -20.85
CA MET A 45 1.82 5.72 -21.04
C MET A 45 2.70 6.61 -20.16
N ILE A 46 2.80 6.32 -18.85
CA ILE A 46 3.59 7.14 -17.93
C ILE A 46 5.10 7.05 -18.22
N ARG A 47 5.58 5.85 -18.62
CA ARG A 47 6.98 5.69 -19.07
C ARG A 47 7.28 6.51 -20.32
N ALA A 48 6.40 6.44 -21.32
CA ALA A 48 6.56 7.19 -22.57
C ALA A 48 6.62 8.70 -22.31
N GLN A 49 5.74 9.22 -21.44
CA GLN A 49 5.75 10.63 -21.06
C GLN A 49 7.06 11.02 -20.36
N ALA A 50 7.52 10.25 -19.38
CA ALA A 50 8.74 10.54 -18.65
C ALA A 50 10.00 10.46 -19.55
N LEU A 51 10.04 9.53 -20.51
CA LEU A 51 11.13 9.42 -21.48
C LEU A 51 11.12 10.60 -22.46
N ALA A 52 9.96 11.08 -22.88
CA ALA A 52 9.85 12.24 -23.78
C ALA A 52 10.30 13.55 -23.10
N GLU A 53 10.09 13.70 -21.79
CA GLU A 53 10.61 14.84 -21.03
C GLU A 53 12.14 14.85 -20.95
N GLY A 54 12.77 13.68 -20.97
CA GLY A 54 14.23 13.55 -20.93
C GLY A 54 14.86 13.95 -19.62
N GLY A 55 16.14 14.29 -19.67
CA GLY A 55 16.94 14.77 -18.55
C GLY A 55 18.05 13.81 -18.12
N THR A 56 18.73 14.09 -17.00
CA THR A 56 19.88 13.32 -16.52
C THR A 56 19.45 11.95 -15.98
N ALA A 57 20.10 10.89 -16.46
CA ALA A 57 19.82 9.50 -16.09
C ALA A 57 20.37 9.16 -14.69
N MET A 58 19.57 9.38 -13.65
CA MET A 58 19.98 9.25 -12.24
C MET A 58 19.40 8.02 -11.54
N ALA A 59 18.11 7.70 -11.79
CA ALA A 59 17.37 6.69 -11.05
C ALA A 59 16.66 5.69 -11.96
N SER A 60 16.49 4.47 -11.48
CA SER A 60 15.80 3.38 -12.16
C SER A 60 14.30 3.56 -12.16
N ALA A 61 13.66 3.27 -13.28
CA ALA A 61 12.21 3.21 -13.40
C ALA A 61 11.76 1.80 -13.84
N VAL A 62 10.67 1.33 -13.28
CA VAL A 62 10.12 -0.02 -13.54
C VAL A 62 9.85 -0.21 -15.04
N GLY A 63 10.44 -1.27 -15.60
CA GLY A 63 10.27 -1.61 -17.02
C GLY A 63 10.89 -0.60 -18.01
N CYS A 64 11.82 0.26 -17.55
CA CYS A 64 12.62 1.13 -18.41
C CYS A 64 14.04 0.59 -18.54
N GLU A 65 14.55 0.51 -19.75
CA GLU A 65 15.96 0.16 -19.97
C GLU A 65 16.90 1.28 -19.52
N THR A 66 16.52 2.53 -19.79
CA THR A 66 17.28 3.71 -19.40
C THR A 66 16.83 4.26 -18.06
N ARG A 67 17.77 4.84 -17.32
CA ARG A 67 17.46 5.60 -16.10
C ARG A 67 16.82 6.94 -16.45
N LEU A 68 16.08 7.49 -15.52
CA LEU A 68 15.38 8.77 -15.60
C LEU A 68 15.92 9.74 -14.54
N PRO A 69 15.63 11.05 -14.63
CA PRO A 69 15.80 11.95 -13.51
C PRO A 69 15.07 11.44 -12.28
N ALA A 70 15.62 11.64 -11.08
CA ALA A 70 15.05 11.07 -9.84
C ALA A 70 13.56 11.35 -9.66
N ARG A 71 13.11 12.59 -9.95
CA ARG A 71 11.69 12.98 -9.87
C ARG A 71 10.81 12.21 -10.86
N ALA A 72 11.26 12.04 -12.10
CA ALA A 72 10.53 11.30 -13.14
C ALA A 72 10.49 9.80 -12.82
N ALA A 73 11.60 9.21 -12.35
CA ALA A 73 11.64 7.82 -11.91
C ALA A 73 10.68 7.58 -10.72
N ALA A 74 10.64 8.48 -9.74
CA ALA A 74 9.70 8.40 -8.62
C ALA A 74 8.23 8.47 -9.09
N LEU A 75 7.90 9.34 -10.05
CA LEU A 75 6.57 9.42 -10.67
C LEU A 75 6.18 8.09 -11.33
N VAL A 76 7.05 7.55 -12.17
CA VAL A 76 6.81 6.29 -12.88
C VAL A 76 6.64 5.15 -11.89
N ASN A 77 7.59 4.97 -10.96
CA ASN A 77 7.59 3.88 -10.01
C ASN A 77 6.36 3.90 -9.09
N GLY A 78 5.97 5.08 -8.60
CA GLY A 78 4.77 5.24 -7.77
C GLY A 78 3.49 4.92 -8.53
N THR A 79 3.37 5.39 -9.77
CA THR A 79 2.20 5.13 -10.61
C THR A 79 2.10 3.64 -10.97
N VAL A 80 3.21 3.04 -11.43
CA VAL A 80 3.24 1.64 -11.87
C VAL A 80 3.01 0.68 -10.71
N SER A 81 3.60 0.94 -9.54
CA SER A 81 3.45 0.06 -8.37
C SER A 81 2.02 0.04 -7.80
N HIS A 82 1.22 1.07 -8.07
CA HIS A 82 -0.18 1.12 -7.62
C HIS A 82 -1.18 0.69 -8.71
N ALA A 83 -0.70 0.26 -9.88
CA ALA A 83 -1.55 -0.08 -11.03
C ALA A 83 -2.54 -1.22 -10.75
N LEU A 84 -2.12 -2.22 -9.98
CA LEU A 84 -2.93 -3.40 -9.64
C LEU A 84 -3.79 -3.21 -8.38
N ASP A 85 -3.60 -2.11 -7.63
CA ASP A 85 -4.21 -1.93 -6.30
C ASP A 85 -3.99 -3.15 -5.37
N TYR A 86 -2.81 -3.77 -5.47
CA TYR A 86 -2.44 -5.00 -4.75
C TYR A 86 -1.30 -4.78 -3.75
N ASP A 87 -0.91 -3.54 -3.54
CA ASP A 87 0.07 -3.06 -2.57
C ASP A 87 -0.50 -2.98 -1.15
N ASP A 88 0.37 -2.70 -0.19
CA ASP A 88 0.03 -2.59 1.24
C ASP A 88 -0.97 -1.47 1.54
N THR A 89 -1.61 -1.55 2.71
CA THR A 89 -2.53 -0.54 3.22
C THR A 89 -2.30 -0.31 4.71
N HIS A 90 -2.68 0.87 5.19
CA HIS A 90 -2.69 1.19 6.61
C HIS A 90 -4.05 1.79 7.01
N PHE A 91 -4.82 1.08 7.86
CA PHE A 91 -6.20 1.45 8.12
C PHE A 91 -6.35 2.77 8.89
N ALA A 92 -5.46 3.07 9.84
CA ALA A 92 -5.50 4.34 10.57
C ALA A 92 -5.07 5.52 9.68
N HIS A 93 -4.07 5.32 8.79
CA HIS A 93 -3.69 6.30 7.77
C HIS A 93 -4.76 6.43 6.66
N ILE A 94 -5.61 5.43 6.47
CA ILE A 94 -6.64 5.32 5.42
C ILE A 94 -6.03 5.45 4.03
N GLY A 95 -4.93 4.74 3.77
CA GLY A 95 -4.21 4.82 2.50
C GLY A 95 -3.13 3.76 2.36
N HIS A 96 -2.37 3.91 1.28
CA HIS A 96 -1.27 3.05 0.89
C HIS A 96 0.05 3.79 1.12
N LEU A 97 1.05 3.12 1.68
CA LEU A 97 2.31 3.76 2.07
C LEU A 97 3.44 3.49 1.08
N SER A 98 3.63 2.21 0.72
CA SER A 98 4.79 1.80 -0.07
C SER A 98 4.84 2.46 -1.44
N VAL A 99 3.72 2.55 -2.13
CA VAL A 99 3.65 3.06 -3.51
C VAL A 99 3.94 4.55 -3.66
N GLY A 100 3.76 5.34 -2.59
CA GLY A 100 4.09 6.77 -2.59
C GLY A 100 5.49 7.06 -2.07
N ILE A 101 6.04 6.22 -1.19
CA ILE A 101 7.22 6.56 -0.41
C ILE A 101 8.47 5.80 -0.88
N TYR A 102 8.40 4.48 -1.14
CA TYR A 102 9.55 3.74 -1.70
C TYR A 102 10.07 4.29 -3.02
N PRO A 103 9.21 4.70 -3.98
CA PRO A 103 9.69 5.33 -5.21
C PRO A 103 10.57 6.55 -4.97
N ALA A 104 10.18 7.40 -4.01
CA ALA A 104 10.98 8.57 -3.65
C ALA A 104 12.29 8.18 -2.93
N ALA A 105 12.21 7.28 -1.95
CA ALA A 105 13.39 6.80 -1.23
C ALA A 105 14.42 6.16 -2.15
N LEU A 106 13.97 5.28 -3.08
CA LEU A 106 14.87 4.61 -4.02
C LEU A 106 15.48 5.60 -5.02
N ALA A 107 14.67 6.47 -5.61
CA ALA A 107 15.15 7.44 -6.60
C ALA A 107 16.20 8.40 -5.99
N ALA A 108 15.95 8.92 -4.78
CA ALA A 108 16.91 9.74 -4.06
C ALA A 108 18.20 8.94 -3.72
N ALA A 109 18.05 7.69 -3.31
CA ALA A 109 19.18 6.82 -2.93
C ALA A 109 20.08 6.48 -4.13
N GLU A 110 19.48 6.18 -5.28
CA GLU A 110 20.27 5.94 -6.51
C GLU A 110 20.97 7.21 -6.99
N GLU A 111 20.32 8.38 -6.89
CA GLU A 111 20.95 9.67 -7.21
C GLU A 111 22.16 9.98 -6.31
N GLN A 112 22.12 9.57 -5.05
CA GLN A 112 23.19 9.79 -4.07
C GLN A 112 24.20 8.63 -3.95
N GLY A 113 23.98 7.50 -4.63
CA GLY A 113 24.81 6.31 -4.47
C GLY A 113 24.69 5.68 -3.06
N ALA A 114 23.55 5.83 -2.42
CA ALA A 114 23.33 5.31 -1.08
C ALA A 114 23.13 3.78 -1.04
N SER A 115 23.10 3.18 0.17
CA SER A 115 22.87 1.76 0.37
C SER A 115 21.38 1.39 0.28
N ALA A 116 21.08 0.11 0.02
CA ALA A 116 19.72 -0.41 0.05
C ALA A 116 19.10 -0.36 1.48
N ALA A 117 19.92 -0.50 2.52
CA ALA A 117 19.49 -0.30 3.90
C ALA A 117 19.03 1.15 4.16
N ALA A 118 19.70 2.14 3.54
CA ALA A 118 19.28 3.53 3.64
C ALA A 118 17.90 3.76 3.00
N VAL A 119 17.58 3.06 1.89
CA VAL A 119 16.24 3.10 1.26
C VAL A 119 15.18 2.60 2.24
N ARG A 120 15.40 1.43 2.88
CA ARG A 120 14.49 0.86 3.88
C ARG A 120 14.28 1.82 5.05
N ASP A 121 15.35 2.35 5.61
CA ASP A 121 15.31 3.19 6.81
C ASP A 121 14.68 4.57 6.50
N ALA A 122 14.92 5.11 5.30
CA ALA A 122 14.26 6.34 4.83
C ALA A 122 12.77 6.13 4.58
N PHE A 123 12.40 5.02 3.95
CA PHE A 123 10.99 4.64 3.81
C PHE A 123 10.30 4.56 5.17
N LEU A 124 10.91 3.89 6.15
CA LEU A 124 10.30 3.72 7.47
C LEU A 124 10.01 5.08 8.15
N ILE A 125 10.94 6.02 8.08
CA ILE A 125 10.75 7.39 8.58
C ILE A 125 9.62 8.09 7.83
N GLY A 126 9.60 7.99 6.50
CA GLY A 126 8.55 8.57 5.67
C GLY A 126 7.18 7.98 5.95
N ALA A 127 7.11 6.65 6.06
CA ALA A 127 5.86 5.92 6.34
C ALA A 127 5.28 6.28 7.72
N GLU A 128 6.13 6.33 8.75
CA GLU A 128 5.73 6.77 10.10
C GLU A 128 5.18 8.20 10.06
N GLY A 129 5.89 9.12 9.39
CA GLY A 129 5.43 10.51 9.26
C GLY A 129 4.10 10.63 8.50
N ALA A 130 3.92 9.87 7.42
CA ALA A 130 2.66 9.81 6.68
C ALA A 130 1.52 9.21 7.51
N CYS A 131 1.78 8.17 8.33
CA CYS A 131 0.78 7.61 9.24
C CYS A 131 0.32 8.66 10.26
N ARG A 132 1.24 9.33 10.93
CA ARG A 132 0.93 10.36 11.93
C ARG A 132 0.11 11.50 11.33
N LEU A 133 0.55 12.05 10.18
CA LEU A 133 -0.21 13.10 9.51
C LEU A 133 -1.58 12.61 9.03
N GLY A 134 -1.65 11.40 8.46
CA GLY A 134 -2.91 10.81 8.00
C GLY A 134 -3.92 10.63 9.14
N MET A 135 -3.48 10.27 10.34
CA MET A 135 -4.32 10.18 11.53
C MET A 135 -4.80 11.56 11.99
N VAL A 136 -3.94 12.58 11.94
CA VAL A 136 -4.34 13.99 12.23
C VAL A 136 -5.40 14.49 11.25
N LEU A 137 -5.25 14.20 9.96
CA LEU A 137 -6.25 14.56 8.94
C LEU A 137 -7.57 13.81 9.12
N GLY A 138 -7.50 12.59 9.62
CA GLY A 138 -8.63 11.78 10.03
C GLY A 138 -9.56 11.33 8.89
N ARG A 139 -10.68 10.71 9.30
CA ARG A 139 -11.70 10.20 8.36
C ARG A 139 -12.42 11.30 7.58
N GLY A 140 -12.59 12.50 8.15
CA GLY A 140 -13.23 13.64 7.50
C GLY A 140 -12.54 14.04 6.20
N HIS A 141 -11.22 14.08 6.20
CA HIS A 141 -10.40 14.34 5.02
C HIS A 141 -10.68 13.32 3.90
N TYR A 142 -10.65 12.01 4.23
CA TYR A 142 -10.97 10.97 3.27
C TYR A 142 -12.43 11.01 2.77
N GLN A 143 -13.38 11.30 3.67
CA GLN A 143 -14.80 11.39 3.31
C GLN A 143 -15.11 12.59 2.41
N ARG A 144 -14.42 13.71 2.60
CA ARG A 144 -14.49 14.90 1.76
C ARG A 144 -14.05 14.63 0.31
N GLY A 145 -13.25 13.60 0.09
CA GLY A 145 -12.83 13.18 -1.25
C GLY A 145 -11.34 13.22 -1.51
N PHE A 146 -10.52 13.44 -0.49
CA PHE A 146 -9.07 13.37 -0.63
C PHE A 146 -8.57 11.92 -0.59
N HIS A 147 -7.50 11.65 -1.32
CA HIS A 147 -6.81 10.36 -1.34
C HIS A 147 -5.55 10.44 -0.47
N GLN A 148 -5.60 9.94 0.77
CA GLN A 148 -4.52 10.07 1.75
C GLN A 148 -3.19 9.45 1.30
N THR A 149 -3.22 8.40 0.47
CA THR A 149 -2.03 7.89 -0.24
C THR A 149 -1.23 9.00 -0.93
N ALA A 150 -1.92 10.00 -1.47
CA ALA A 150 -1.29 11.11 -2.17
C ALA A 150 -1.06 12.31 -1.27
N THR A 151 -2.03 12.68 -0.44
CA THR A 151 -1.93 13.88 0.41
C THR A 151 -0.92 13.67 1.54
N ALA A 152 -1.19 12.83 2.53
CA ALA A 152 -0.23 12.52 3.60
C ALA A 152 1.01 11.78 3.08
N GLY A 153 0.86 10.94 2.03
CA GLY A 153 1.98 10.24 1.40
C GLY A 153 3.03 11.16 0.79
N ALA A 154 2.65 12.36 0.29
CA ALA A 154 3.63 13.32 -0.21
C ALA A 154 4.58 13.83 0.89
N PHE A 155 4.09 14.02 2.11
CA PHE A 155 4.94 14.37 3.26
C PHE A 155 5.85 13.21 3.63
N GLY A 156 5.35 11.97 3.61
CA GLY A 156 6.17 10.79 3.81
C GLY A 156 7.29 10.66 2.77
N ALA A 157 6.97 10.85 1.49
CA ALA A 157 7.95 10.86 0.41
C ALA A 157 9.00 11.96 0.59
N THR A 158 8.58 13.14 1.06
CA THR A 158 9.48 14.27 1.36
C THR A 158 10.44 13.92 2.50
N LEU A 159 9.94 13.37 3.61
CA LEU A 159 10.76 12.92 4.74
C LEU A 159 11.81 11.88 4.30
N ALA A 160 11.39 10.89 3.51
CA ALA A 160 12.29 9.88 2.99
C ALA A 160 13.38 10.47 2.09
N ALA A 161 13.02 11.39 1.19
CA ALA A 161 13.98 12.08 0.33
C ALA A 161 14.92 12.98 1.13
N CYS A 162 14.42 13.76 2.09
CA CYS A 162 15.24 14.63 2.98
C CYS A 162 16.29 13.79 3.72
N ARG A 163 15.89 12.63 4.25
CA ARG A 163 16.81 11.73 4.96
C ARG A 163 17.94 11.24 4.06
N ILE A 164 17.61 10.79 2.83
CA ILE A 164 18.62 10.32 1.87
C ILE A 164 19.55 11.46 1.43
N TYR A 165 19.01 12.64 1.20
CA TYR A 165 19.79 13.81 0.81
C TYR A 165 20.61 14.41 1.96
N GLY A 166 20.44 13.94 3.20
CA GLY A 166 21.15 14.41 4.38
C GLY A 166 20.79 15.85 4.75
N LEU A 167 19.53 16.26 4.54
CA LEU A 167 19.08 17.61 4.86
C LEU A 167 19.09 17.83 6.37
N ASP A 168 19.50 19.04 6.77
CA ASP A 168 19.41 19.47 8.15
C ASP A 168 17.95 19.79 8.56
N ARG A 169 17.75 20.11 9.86
CA ARG A 169 16.41 20.38 10.40
C ARG A 169 15.73 21.57 9.70
N SER A 170 16.49 22.61 9.37
CA SER A 170 15.96 23.80 8.70
C SER A 170 15.55 23.50 7.26
N GLN A 171 16.39 22.80 6.52
CA GLN A 171 16.11 22.37 5.15
C GLN A 171 14.94 21.39 5.12
N THR A 172 14.85 20.45 6.06
CA THR A 172 13.74 19.51 6.17
C THR A 172 12.42 20.23 6.47
N ARG A 173 12.46 21.25 7.37
CA ARG A 173 11.31 22.12 7.64
C ARG A 173 10.83 22.82 6.36
N ALA A 174 11.76 23.40 5.62
CA ALA A 174 11.44 24.08 4.36
C ALA A 174 10.83 23.11 3.32
N ALA A 175 11.37 21.90 3.18
CA ALA A 175 10.83 20.87 2.29
C ALA A 175 9.40 20.45 2.67
N LEU A 176 9.15 20.21 3.96
CA LEU A 176 7.83 19.83 4.48
C LEU A 176 6.79 20.94 4.29
N SER A 177 7.17 22.19 4.53
CA SER A 177 6.29 23.34 4.28
C SER A 177 6.03 23.55 2.78
N LEU A 178 7.03 23.32 1.93
CA LEU A 178 6.89 23.45 0.49
C LEU A 178 6.00 22.36 -0.10
N VAL A 179 6.12 21.11 0.34
CA VAL A 179 5.31 20.02 -0.20
C VAL A 179 3.82 20.18 0.14
N ALA A 180 3.47 20.88 1.19
CA ALA A 180 2.09 21.20 1.56
C ALA A 180 1.29 21.81 0.38
N THR A 181 1.93 22.66 -0.41
CA THR A 181 1.28 23.27 -1.60
C THR A 181 1.15 22.31 -2.79
N ARG A 182 1.76 21.12 -2.73
CA ARG A 182 1.78 20.08 -3.78
C ARG A 182 1.08 18.79 -3.37
N ALA A 183 0.79 18.60 -2.08
CA ALA A 183 0.17 17.40 -1.53
C ALA A 183 -1.31 17.35 -1.92
N SER A 184 -1.60 16.70 -3.03
CA SER A 184 -2.92 16.63 -3.66
C SER A 184 -3.22 15.21 -4.13
N GLY A 185 -4.50 14.93 -4.37
CA GLY A 185 -5.01 13.66 -4.88
C GLY A 185 -6.46 13.46 -4.49
N LEU A 186 -7.30 13.10 -5.45
CA LEU A 186 -8.73 13.01 -5.26
C LEU A 186 -9.26 11.60 -5.47
N LYS A 187 -10.23 11.20 -4.65
CA LYS A 187 -10.97 9.93 -4.77
C LYS A 187 -11.88 9.89 -6.01
N SER A 188 -12.18 11.03 -6.61
CA SER A 188 -12.89 11.09 -7.89
C SER A 188 -12.16 10.35 -9.00
N GLN A 189 -10.87 10.07 -8.83
CA GLN A 189 -10.06 9.28 -9.75
C GLN A 189 -10.14 7.76 -9.50
N PHE A 190 -10.84 7.31 -8.47
CA PHE A 190 -10.98 5.88 -8.19
C PHE A 190 -11.69 5.16 -9.33
N GLY A 191 -11.22 3.96 -9.66
CA GLY A 191 -11.70 3.20 -10.83
C GLY A 191 -11.10 3.64 -12.17
N THR A 192 -10.20 4.62 -12.19
CA THR A 192 -9.49 5.08 -13.39
C THR A 192 -7.98 4.99 -13.23
N MET A 193 -7.22 5.23 -14.29
CA MET A 193 -5.75 5.35 -14.27
C MET A 193 -5.27 6.52 -13.38
N GLY A 194 -6.15 7.46 -13.03
CA GLY A 194 -5.85 8.57 -12.13
C GLY A 194 -5.61 8.15 -10.68
N LYS A 195 -6.18 7.02 -10.21
CA LYS A 195 -5.92 6.54 -8.86
C LYS A 195 -4.43 6.15 -8.67
N PRO A 196 -3.83 5.28 -9.49
CA PRO A 196 -2.40 4.99 -9.41
C PRO A 196 -1.52 6.22 -9.62
N PHE A 197 -1.89 7.11 -10.51
CA PHE A 197 -1.18 8.37 -10.76
C PHE A 197 -1.04 9.23 -9.49
N ASN A 198 -2.05 9.23 -8.61
CA ASN A 198 -1.98 9.93 -7.31
C ASN A 198 -0.76 9.49 -6.47
N ALA A 199 -0.42 8.19 -6.45
CA ALA A 199 0.74 7.68 -5.72
C ALA A 199 2.07 8.16 -6.35
N GLY A 200 2.13 8.16 -7.68
CA GLY A 200 3.28 8.71 -8.41
C GLY A 200 3.49 10.19 -8.14
N LEU A 201 2.41 10.97 -8.07
CA LEU A 201 2.47 12.40 -7.73
C LEU A 201 3.05 12.60 -6.32
N ALA A 202 2.62 11.81 -5.32
CA ALA A 202 3.17 11.89 -3.97
C ALA A 202 4.70 11.71 -3.98
N ALA A 203 5.19 10.65 -4.62
CA ALA A 203 6.61 10.35 -4.73
C ALA A 203 7.40 11.47 -5.45
N SER A 204 6.89 11.92 -6.60
CA SER A 204 7.52 12.98 -7.41
C SER A 204 7.58 14.30 -6.67
N ASN A 205 6.48 14.70 -6.00
CA ASN A 205 6.41 15.93 -5.23
C ASN A 205 7.36 15.92 -4.04
N GLY A 206 7.54 14.76 -3.38
CA GLY A 206 8.50 14.60 -2.29
C GLY A 206 9.94 14.82 -2.74
N ILE A 207 10.33 14.24 -3.88
CA ILE A 207 11.67 14.47 -4.48
C ILE A 207 11.86 15.96 -4.84
N GLU A 208 10.87 16.57 -5.47
CA GLU A 208 10.96 17.98 -5.87
C GLU A 208 11.15 18.91 -4.68
N ALA A 209 10.31 18.76 -3.64
CA ALA A 209 10.38 19.60 -2.44
C ALA A 209 11.72 19.45 -1.71
N ALA A 210 12.19 18.22 -1.50
CA ALA A 210 13.49 17.95 -0.87
C ALA A 210 14.66 18.49 -1.70
N SER A 211 14.62 18.31 -3.04
CA SER A 211 15.68 18.81 -3.93
C SER A 211 15.74 20.33 -3.97
N LEU A 212 14.61 21.03 -3.94
CA LEU A 212 14.55 22.49 -3.87
C LEU A 212 15.08 23.02 -2.53
N ALA A 213 14.65 22.43 -1.42
CA ALA A 213 15.14 22.81 -0.09
C ALA A 213 16.66 22.59 0.06
N ARG A 214 17.19 21.47 -0.49
CA ARG A 214 18.64 21.21 -0.56
C ARG A 214 19.42 22.33 -1.26
N ARG A 215 18.80 23.01 -2.24
CA ARG A 215 19.38 24.12 -2.99
C ARG A 215 19.19 25.49 -2.32
N GLY A 216 18.58 25.52 -1.12
CA GLY A 216 18.31 26.75 -0.37
C GLY A 216 16.99 27.45 -0.75
N PHE A 217 16.06 26.72 -1.42
CA PHE A 217 14.74 27.27 -1.68
C PHE A 217 13.98 27.42 -0.35
N THR A 218 13.45 28.61 -0.09
CA THR A 218 12.76 28.96 1.15
C THR A 218 11.25 28.73 1.05
N SER A 219 10.62 28.48 2.18
CA SER A 219 9.16 28.37 2.35
C SER A 219 8.74 29.07 3.63
N CYS A 220 7.45 29.05 3.97
CA CYS A 220 7.00 29.49 5.31
C CYS A 220 7.54 28.54 6.40
N ASP A 221 7.65 29.04 7.63
CA ASP A 221 8.20 28.27 8.75
C ASP A 221 7.34 27.05 9.12
N ASP A 222 6.02 27.15 8.97
CA ASP A 222 5.10 26.05 9.24
C ASP A 222 3.93 26.03 8.26
N GLY A 223 4.11 25.32 7.15
CA GLY A 223 3.07 25.06 6.15
C GLY A 223 2.13 23.90 6.52
N ILE A 224 2.34 23.24 7.67
CA ILE A 224 1.48 22.11 8.11
C ILE A 224 0.48 22.57 9.15
N GLU A 225 0.92 23.14 10.28
CA GLU A 225 0.10 23.48 11.45
C GLU A 225 -0.14 25.00 11.56
N GLY A 226 0.65 25.81 10.83
CA GLY A 226 0.53 27.26 10.82
C GLY A 226 -0.77 27.77 10.21
N PRO A 227 -1.09 29.07 10.35
CA PRO A 227 -2.29 29.67 9.76
C PRO A 227 -2.38 29.42 8.25
N GLN A 228 -3.56 28.99 7.77
CA GLN A 228 -3.80 28.56 6.39
C GLN A 228 -2.89 27.41 5.93
N GLY A 229 -2.31 26.68 6.88
CA GLY A 229 -1.49 25.50 6.65
C GLY A 229 -2.31 24.29 6.19
N PHE A 230 -1.61 23.19 5.97
CA PHE A 230 -2.23 22.00 5.37
C PHE A 230 -3.34 21.38 6.24
N ILE A 231 -3.14 21.32 7.57
CA ILE A 231 -4.14 20.78 8.49
C ILE A 231 -5.39 21.65 8.53
N GLU A 232 -5.23 22.98 8.70
CA GLU A 232 -6.36 23.91 8.75
C GLU A 232 -7.21 23.86 7.47
N THR A 233 -6.57 23.74 6.32
CA THR A 233 -7.26 23.74 5.02
C THR A 233 -7.84 22.38 4.59
N HIS A 234 -7.37 21.26 5.17
CA HIS A 234 -7.69 19.91 4.70
C HIS A 234 -8.36 19.02 5.76
N ALA A 235 -8.33 19.36 7.04
CA ALA A 235 -9.01 18.63 8.11
C ALA A 235 -10.22 19.42 8.65
N ASP A 236 -11.35 18.70 8.87
CA ASP A 236 -12.57 19.33 9.42
C ASP A 236 -12.47 19.59 10.94
N ALA A 237 -11.85 18.66 11.67
CA ALA A 237 -11.57 18.75 13.08
C ALA A 237 -10.32 17.90 13.34
N PRO A 238 -9.15 18.51 13.46
CA PRO A 238 -7.95 17.76 13.87
C PRO A 238 -8.24 17.15 15.24
N ASP A 239 -8.01 15.83 15.37
CA ASP A 239 -8.18 15.12 16.62
C ASP A 239 -7.23 15.72 17.68
N PRO A 240 -7.74 16.26 18.81
CA PRO A 240 -6.89 16.82 19.85
C PRO A 240 -5.99 15.76 20.53
N ASP A 241 -6.42 14.48 20.50
CA ASP A 241 -5.61 13.34 20.97
C ASP A 241 -4.73 12.77 19.85
N SER A 242 -4.49 13.58 18.85
CA SER A 242 -3.73 13.28 17.64
C SER A 242 -2.37 12.64 17.95
N PRO A 243 -1.97 11.64 17.15
CA PRO A 243 -0.73 10.87 17.31
C PRO A 243 0.54 11.65 16.94
N TRP A 244 0.54 12.99 17.02
CA TRP A 244 1.77 13.75 17.08
C TRP A 244 2.64 13.33 18.29
N HIS A 245 2.02 12.68 19.30
CA HIS A 245 2.72 12.12 20.42
C HIS A 245 3.50 10.86 20.02
N ASP A 246 4.63 10.66 20.66
CA ASP A 246 5.49 9.51 20.40
C ASP A 246 4.72 8.20 20.67
N PRO A 247 4.81 7.20 19.74
CA PRO A 247 4.30 5.87 20.01
C PRO A 247 5.04 5.25 21.21
N PRO A 248 4.52 4.17 21.79
CA PRO A 248 5.21 3.45 22.87
C PRO A 248 6.66 3.14 22.48
N PRO A 249 7.61 3.18 23.43
CA PRO A 249 9.01 2.89 23.14
C PRO A 249 9.17 1.57 22.40
N GLY A 250 9.94 1.57 21.33
CA GLY A 250 10.21 0.37 20.51
C GLY A 250 9.15 0.04 19.46
N HIS A 251 8.15 0.92 19.24
CA HIS A 251 7.12 0.77 18.23
C HIS A 251 6.95 2.04 17.38
N PHE A 252 6.45 1.84 16.17
CA PHE A 252 5.95 2.90 15.30
C PHE A 252 4.47 2.68 15.00
N VAL A 253 3.75 3.75 14.67
CA VAL A 253 2.36 3.67 14.17
C VAL A 253 2.32 2.85 12.89
N PHE A 254 3.35 2.95 12.07
CA PHE A 254 3.57 2.14 10.87
C PHE A 254 3.45 0.62 11.12
N ASP A 255 3.74 0.12 12.32
CA ASP A 255 3.72 -1.32 12.62
C ASP A 255 2.34 -1.98 12.41
N ALA A 256 1.27 -1.17 12.32
CA ALA A 256 -0.08 -1.62 11.96
C ALA A 256 -0.30 -1.73 10.43
N ILE A 257 0.77 -1.82 9.64
CA ILE A 257 0.70 -2.03 8.19
C ILE A 257 0.02 -3.37 7.85
N ASN A 258 -0.81 -3.36 6.84
CA ASN A 258 -1.53 -4.53 6.34
C ASN A 258 -1.14 -4.82 4.89
N TYR A 259 -0.91 -6.09 4.56
CA TYR A 259 -0.58 -6.53 3.21
C TYR A 259 -1.77 -7.21 2.56
N LYS A 260 -2.01 -6.90 1.30
CA LYS A 260 -2.98 -7.64 0.50
C LYS A 260 -2.35 -8.95 0.04
N LEU A 261 -2.88 -10.08 0.54
CA LEU A 261 -2.48 -11.41 0.12
C LEU A 261 -3.41 -12.01 -0.94
N HIS A 262 -4.50 -11.31 -1.27
CA HIS A 262 -5.46 -11.67 -2.30
C HIS A 262 -5.62 -10.51 -3.30
N ALA A 263 -5.74 -10.81 -4.59
CA ALA A 263 -5.80 -9.83 -5.67
C ALA A 263 -7.20 -9.20 -5.82
N CYS A 264 -7.79 -8.74 -4.72
CA CYS A 264 -9.13 -8.18 -4.66
C CYS A 264 -9.22 -7.02 -3.66
N CYS A 265 -10.41 -6.44 -3.49
CA CYS A 265 -10.63 -5.36 -2.54
C CYS A 265 -10.29 -5.81 -1.11
N HIS A 266 -9.53 -5.00 -0.37
CA HIS A 266 -9.07 -5.34 0.98
C HIS A 266 -10.24 -5.62 1.94
N GLY A 267 -11.40 -4.98 1.76
CA GLY A 267 -12.59 -5.25 2.54
C GLY A 267 -13.10 -6.68 2.50
N THR A 268 -12.70 -7.48 1.49
CA THR A 268 -13.10 -8.89 1.36
C THR A 268 -12.09 -9.88 1.95
N HIS A 269 -10.88 -9.42 2.28
CA HIS A 269 -9.79 -10.31 2.73
C HIS A 269 -10.12 -11.05 4.03
N ALA A 270 -10.73 -10.38 5.01
CA ALA A 270 -11.11 -11.01 6.27
C ALA A 270 -12.06 -12.20 6.05
N MET A 271 -13.00 -12.11 5.10
CA MET A 271 -13.87 -13.22 4.73
C MET A 271 -13.08 -14.36 4.07
N ILE A 272 -12.18 -14.03 3.13
CA ILE A 272 -11.36 -15.04 2.45
C ILE A 272 -10.52 -15.80 3.48
N GLU A 273 -9.86 -15.11 4.39
CA GLU A 273 -9.05 -15.73 5.45
C GLU A 273 -9.88 -16.59 6.41
N ALA A 274 -11.10 -16.15 6.78
CA ALA A 274 -12.01 -16.95 7.59
C ALA A 274 -12.42 -18.24 6.87
N LEU A 275 -12.73 -18.17 5.56
CA LEU A 275 -13.05 -19.33 4.75
C LEU A 275 -11.84 -20.25 4.51
N LEU A 276 -10.64 -19.71 4.36
CA LEU A 276 -9.41 -20.50 4.28
C LEU A 276 -9.13 -21.25 5.59
N LYS A 277 -9.44 -20.65 6.75
CA LYS A 277 -9.43 -21.37 8.05
C LYS A 277 -10.43 -22.54 8.06
N ALA A 278 -11.66 -22.30 7.59
CA ALA A 278 -12.68 -23.35 7.46
C ALA A 278 -12.21 -24.49 6.57
N ARG A 279 -11.59 -24.17 5.44
CA ARG A 279 -11.04 -25.15 4.49
C ARG A 279 -9.90 -25.98 5.10
N ARG A 280 -8.95 -25.34 5.77
CA ARG A 280 -7.86 -26.03 6.50
C ARG A 280 -8.38 -26.97 7.59
N ALA A 281 -9.50 -26.63 8.21
CA ALA A 281 -10.19 -27.48 9.21
C ALA A 281 -11.01 -28.61 8.59
N GLY A 282 -11.12 -28.70 7.25
CA GLY A 282 -11.98 -29.68 6.57
C GLY A 282 -13.49 -29.41 6.71
N LEU A 283 -13.87 -28.16 7.09
CA LEU A 283 -15.25 -27.74 7.36
C LEU A 283 -15.83 -26.82 6.28
N LEU A 284 -15.22 -26.80 5.09
CA LEU A 284 -15.70 -26.08 3.91
C LEU A 284 -15.80 -27.04 2.71
N PRO A 285 -16.76 -28.00 2.69
CA PRO A 285 -16.92 -28.92 1.59
C PRO A 285 -17.60 -28.24 0.40
N GLU A 286 -17.25 -28.58 -0.82
CA GLU A 286 -18.00 -28.15 -2.01
C GLU A 286 -19.30 -28.97 -2.17
N ALA A 287 -19.19 -30.30 -1.98
CA ALA A 287 -20.34 -31.19 -1.99
C ALA A 287 -21.06 -31.16 -0.64
N GLY A 288 -22.38 -31.00 -0.67
CA GLY A 288 -23.18 -30.87 0.55
C GLY A 288 -23.14 -29.52 1.24
N LEU A 289 -22.49 -28.50 0.63
CA LEU A 289 -22.60 -27.12 1.08
C LEU A 289 -24.02 -26.61 0.88
N ARG A 290 -24.63 -26.09 1.95
CA ARG A 290 -26.00 -25.56 1.94
C ARG A 290 -26.06 -24.05 1.93
N ARG A 291 -25.21 -23.40 2.75
CA ARG A 291 -25.24 -21.95 2.93
C ARG A 291 -23.92 -21.44 3.52
N ILE A 292 -23.52 -20.24 3.12
CA ILE A 292 -22.48 -19.44 3.78
C ILE A 292 -23.10 -18.11 4.16
N VAL A 293 -23.03 -17.72 5.44
CA VAL A 293 -23.47 -16.41 5.92
C VAL A 293 -22.23 -15.61 6.30
N VAL A 294 -22.05 -14.47 5.66
CA VAL A 294 -20.95 -13.52 5.89
C VAL A 294 -21.48 -12.30 6.62
N ASN A 295 -21.06 -12.10 7.86
CA ASN A 295 -21.35 -10.88 8.62
C ASN A 295 -20.11 -9.98 8.57
N THR A 296 -20.27 -8.77 8.06
CA THR A 296 -19.22 -7.76 7.90
C THR A 296 -19.70 -6.38 8.32
N HIS A 297 -18.78 -5.45 8.60
CA HIS A 297 -19.17 -4.07 8.90
C HIS A 297 -19.95 -3.44 7.72
N PRO A 298 -21.08 -2.74 7.93
CA PRO A 298 -21.97 -2.23 6.88
C PRO A 298 -21.30 -1.32 5.84
N ARG A 299 -20.18 -0.66 6.19
CA ARG A 299 -19.42 0.17 5.25
C ARG A 299 -19.00 -0.59 3.99
N TRP A 300 -18.69 -1.88 4.12
CA TRP A 300 -18.19 -2.70 3.02
C TRP A 300 -19.29 -3.15 2.06
N LEU A 301 -20.56 -3.19 2.50
CA LEU A 301 -21.67 -3.51 1.62
C LEU A 301 -21.85 -2.48 0.50
N LYS A 302 -21.42 -1.24 0.73
CA LYS A 302 -21.43 -0.18 -0.30
C LYS A 302 -20.33 -0.34 -1.36
N VAL A 303 -19.33 -1.16 -1.09
CA VAL A 303 -18.11 -1.29 -1.92
C VAL A 303 -17.98 -2.70 -2.49
N CYS A 304 -18.23 -3.74 -1.67
CA CYS A 304 -17.87 -5.12 -1.96
C CYS A 304 -19.07 -6.06 -2.15
N ASP A 305 -20.30 -5.55 -2.27
CA ASP A 305 -21.50 -6.38 -2.44
C ASP A 305 -22.01 -6.41 -3.90
N VAL A 306 -21.10 -6.50 -4.86
CA VAL A 306 -21.46 -6.77 -6.25
C VAL A 306 -22.03 -8.18 -6.33
N SER A 307 -23.36 -8.30 -6.45
CA SER A 307 -24.05 -9.59 -6.40
C SER A 307 -23.93 -10.40 -7.70
N HIS A 308 -23.88 -9.72 -8.86
CA HIS A 308 -23.83 -10.33 -10.18
C HIS A 308 -22.72 -9.70 -11.03
N PRO A 309 -21.46 -10.03 -10.77
CA PRO A 309 -20.34 -9.48 -11.53
C PRO A 309 -20.37 -9.99 -12.98
N ARG A 310 -20.01 -9.12 -13.92
CA ARG A 310 -19.94 -9.40 -15.36
C ARG A 310 -18.51 -9.46 -15.88
N THR A 311 -17.58 -8.91 -15.09
CA THR A 311 -16.16 -8.86 -15.42
C THR A 311 -15.32 -9.35 -14.25
N GLY A 312 -14.09 -9.81 -14.53
CA GLY A 312 -13.13 -10.20 -13.50
C GLY A 312 -12.84 -9.06 -12.52
N LEU A 313 -12.87 -7.81 -12.99
CA LEU A 313 -12.73 -6.64 -12.13
C LEU A 313 -13.89 -6.53 -11.12
N GLU A 314 -15.13 -6.73 -11.55
CA GLU A 314 -16.29 -6.71 -10.66
C GLU A 314 -16.26 -7.86 -9.63
N VAL A 315 -15.69 -9.02 -9.98
CA VAL A 315 -15.48 -10.15 -9.03
C VAL A 315 -14.63 -9.72 -7.84
N LYS A 316 -13.61 -8.88 -8.04
CA LYS A 316 -12.75 -8.37 -6.97
C LYS A 316 -13.50 -7.58 -5.88
N PHE A 317 -14.76 -7.19 -6.16
CA PHE A 317 -15.65 -6.47 -5.26
C PHE A 317 -16.92 -7.26 -4.93
N SER A 318 -16.86 -8.60 -4.97
CA SER A 318 -17.99 -9.48 -4.71
C SER A 318 -17.68 -10.49 -3.60
N TYR A 319 -18.24 -10.29 -2.41
CA TYR A 319 -18.17 -11.29 -1.33
C TYR A 319 -18.64 -12.67 -1.80
N ARG A 320 -19.76 -12.72 -2.54
CA ARG A 320 -20.36 -13.98 -2.99
C ARG A 320 -19.45 -14.75 -3.91
N TRP A 321 -18.87 -14.09 -4.89
CA TRP A 321 -18.00 -14.73 -5.86
C TRP A 321 -16.64 -15.11 -5.29
N LEU A 322 -16.06 -14.26 -4.43
CA LEU A 322 -14.81 -14.57 -3.75
C LEU A 322 -14.97 -15.75 -2.78
N ALA A 323 -16.12 -15.85 -2.08
CA ALA A 323 -16.43 -17.02 -1.26
C ALA A 323 -16.54 -18.28 -2.13
N ALA A 324 -17.25 -18.25 -3.27
CA ALA A 324 -17.34 -19.35 -4.22
C ALA A 324 -15.96 -19.77 -4.75
N MET A 325 -15.08 -18.81 -5.08
CA MET A 325 -13.70 -19.09 -5.48
C MET A 325 -12.94 -19.85 -4.39
N VAL A 326 -13.06 -19.44 -3.12
CA VAL A 326 -12.42 -20.16 -2.01
C VAL A 326 -12.96 -21.56 -1.87
N VAL A 327 -14.29 -21.78 -1.95
CA VAL A 327 -14.90 -23.10 -1.88
C VAL A 327 -14.39 -24.03 -2.99
N SER A 328 -14.35 -23.54 -4.23
CA SER A 328 -13.86 -24.31 -5.40
C SER A 328 -12.34 -24.43 -5.49
N GLY A 329 -11.59 -23.82 -4.57
CA GLY A 329 -10.13 -23.85 -4.59
C GLY A 329 -9.47 -23.02 -5.65
N VAL A 330 -10.17 -22.04 -6.22
CA VAL A 330 -9.59 -21.06 -7.12
C VAL A 330 -8.65 -20.13 -6.32
N ASN A 331 -7.44 -19.90 -6.84
CA ASN A 331 -6.44 -19.10 -6.15
C ASN A 331 -6.81 -17.61 -6.19
N THR A 332 -7.28 -17.07 -5.08
CA THR A 332 -7.65 -15.65 -4.94
C THR A 332 -6.45 -14.71 -4.89
N ALA A 333 -5.22 -15.22 -4.70
CA ALA A 333 -4.00 -14.42 -4.71
C ALA A 333 -3.47 -14.14 -6.13
N SER A 334 -3.92 -14.91 -7.13
CA SER A 334 -3.47 -14.77 -8.52
C SER A 334 -4.34 -13.78 -9.29
N GLU A 335 -3.74 -12.75 -9.84
CA GLU A 335 -4.41 -11.82 -10.79
C GLU A 335 -5.00 -12.57 -11.99
N LYS A 336 -4.37 -13.65 -12.43
CA LYS A 336 -4.82 -14.49 -13.54
C LYS A 336 -6.14 -15.21 -13.27
N SER A 337 -6.55 -15.31 -12.01
CA SER A 337 -7.84 -15.89 -11.62
C SER A 337 -9.03 -14.99 -11.91
N TYR A 338 -8.82 -13.69 -12.17
CA TYR A 338 -9.90 -12.71 -12.33
C TYR A 338 -10.18 -12.41 -13.82
N GLN A 339 -10.50 -13.45 -14.57
CA GLN A 339 -10.89 -13.33 -15.98
C GLN A 339 -12.39 -13.16 -16.12
N ASP A 340 -12.87 -12.44 -17.15
CA ASP A 340 -14.32 -12.28 -17.41
C ASP A 340 -15.05 -13.60 -17.63
N ALA A 341 -14.34 -14.62 -18.12
CA ALA A 341 -14.87 -15.98 -18.26
C ALA A 341 -15.31 -16.58 -16.93
N LEU A 342 -14.66 -16.21 -15.82
CA LEU A 342 -15.01 -16.67 -14.47
C LEU A 342 -16.49 -16.38 -14.14
N CYS A 343 -17.00 -15.22 -14.56
CA CYS A 343 -18.38 -14.81 -14.31
C CYS A 343 -19.44 -15.71 -15.00
N ARG A 344 -19.02 -16.54 -15.94
CA ARG A 344 -19.88 -17.47 -16.68
C ARG A 344 -19.75 -18.92 -16.24
N GLU A 345 -18.88 -19.20 -15.26
CA GLU A 345 -18.63 -20.56 -14.76
C GLU A 345 -19.82 -21.06 -13.93
N PRO A 346 -20.56 -22.10 -14.39
CA PRO A 346 -21.81 -22.51 -13.72
C PRO A 346 -21.60 -23.03 -12.30
N GLY A 347 -20.45 -23.64 -12.01
CA GLY A 347 -20.09 -24.12 -10.67
C GLY A 347 -19.97 -22.96 -9.68
N LEU A 348 -19.28 -21.90 -10.08
CA LEU A 348 -19.12 -20.69 -9.25
C LEU A 348 -20.44 -19.94 -9.09
N GLN A 349 -21.26 -19.83 -10.13
CA GLN A 349 -22.60 -19.22 -10.04
C GLN A 349 -23.48 -19.93 -9.00
N ARG A 350 -23.50 -21.27 -9.04
CA ARG A 350 -24.25 -22.09 -8.07
C ARG A 350 -23.74 -21.86 -6.65
N LEU A 351 -22.43 -21.86 -6.44
CA LEU A 351 -21.84 -21.65 -5.12
C LEU A 351 -22.06 -20.23 -4.62
N ALA A 352 -21.91 -19.20 -5.46
CA ALA A 352 -22.17 -17.81 -5.12
C ALA A 352 -23.63 -17.56 -4.69
N ALA A 353 -24.57 -18.31 -5.26
CA ALA A 353 -25.99 -18.25 -4.88
C ALA A 353 -26.25 -18.80 -3.46
N LEU A 354 -25.35 -19.60 -2.88
CA LEU A 354 -25.45 -20.09 -1.50
C LEU A 354 -24.89 -19.10 -0.47
N VAL A 355 -24.33 -17.96 -0.92
CA VAL A 355 -23.68 -16.99 -0.04
C VAL A 355 -24.61 -15.81 0.26
N GLU A 356 -24.86 -15.59 1.52
CA GLU A 356 -25.59 -14.45 2.02
C GLU A 356 -24.62 -13.49 2.72
N VAL A 357 -24.81 -12.20 2.51
CA VAL A 357 -23.96 -11.15 3.11
C VAL A 357 -24.83 -10.21 3.92
N ALA A 358 -24.49 -9.99 5.18
CA ALA A 358 -25.22 -9.13 6.10
C ALA A 358 -24.27 -8.12 6.77
N GLY A 359 -24.81 -6.91 7.04
CA GLY A 359 -24.12 -5.89 7.82
C GLY A 359 -24.29 -6.14 9.31
N ASP A 360 -23.19 -6.02 10.06
CA ASP A 360 -23.17 -6.10 11.52
C ASP A 360 -22.35 -4.93 12.09
N GLU A 361 -23.02 -3.94 12.68
CA GLU A 361 -22.40 -2.74 13.26
C GLU A 361 -21.58 -3.04 14.53
N SER A 362 -21.73 -4.23 15.12
CA SER A 362 -20.93 -4.64 16.28
C SER A 362 -19.52 -5.09 15.90
N LEU A 363 -19.28 -5.40 14.62
CA LEU A 363 -17.97 -5.76 14.11
C LEU A 363 -17.15 -4.51 13.80
N SER A 364 -15.84 -4.59 14.03
CA SER A 364 -14.90 -3.58 13.50
C SER A 364 -14.89 -3.61 11.97
N ASP A 365 -14.43 -2.53 11.35
CA ASP A 365 -14.33 -2.47 9.89
C ASP A 365 -13.22 -3.35 9.29
N THR A 366 -12.45 -4.04 10.12
CA THR A 366 -11.41 -5.02 9.75
C THR A 366 -11.82 -6.46 10.00
N ALA A 367 -12.94 -6.69 10.74
CA ALA A 367 -13.37 -8.02 11.15
C ALA A 367 -14.54 -8.56 10.33
N VAL A 368 -14.57 -9.89 10.19
CA VAL A 368 -15.65 -10.66 9.56
C VAL A 368 -15.91 -11.93 10.36
N VAL A 369 -17.18 -12.30 10.46
CA VAL A 369 -17.63 -13.58 10.95
C VAL A 369 -18.34 -14.34 9.84
N VAL A 370 -17.88 -15.56 9.55
CA VAL A 370 -18.46 -16.44 8.52
C VAL A 370 -19.04 -17.68 9.18
N ARG A 371 -20.30 -17.97 8.90
CA ARG A 371 -20.96 -19.24 9.26
C ARG A 371 -21.11 -20.11 8.02
N VAL A 372 -20.57 -21.32 8.08
CA VAL A 372 -20.67 -22.33 7.04
C VAL A 372 -21.69 -23.38 7.48
N GLU A 373 -22.68 -23.68 6.65
CA GLU A 373 -23.70 -24.70 6.88
C GLU A 373 -23.59 -25.75 5.78
N ALA A 374 -23.40 -27.01 6.15
CA ALA A 374 -23.26 -28.15 5.26
C ALA A 374 -24.06 -29.34 5.78
N ASP A 375 -24.17 -30.42 4.98
CA ASP A 375 -24.85 -31.64 5.41
C ASP A 375 -24.28 -32.26 6.68
N ALA A 376 -22.98 -32.09 6.91
CA ALA A 376 -22.29 -32.57 8.10
C ALA A 376 -22.49 -31.71 9.35
N GLY A 377 -23.13 -30.54 9.23
CA GLY A 377 -23.36 -29.62 10.34
C GLY A 377 -23.04 -28.17 10.01
N SER A 378 -22.89 -27.34 11.03
CA SER A 378 -22.52 -25.93 10.89
C SER A 378 -21.31 -25.55 11.74
N ALA A 379 -20.49 -24.66 11.23
CA ALA A 379 -19.32 -24.11 11.94
C ALA A 379 -19.19 -22.60 11.69
N THR A 380 -18.61 -21.90 12.65
CA THR A 380 -18.38 -20.44 12.57
C THR A 380 -16.91 -20.15 12.64
N PHE A 381 -16.44 -19.26 11.77
CA PHE A 381 -15.06 -18.80 11.67
C PHE A 381 -15.03 -17.28 11.67
N ALA A 382 -14.01 -16.73 12.30
CA ALA A 382 -13.79 -15.28 12.33
C ALA A 382 -12.35 -14.94 11.90
N HIS A 383 -12.20 -13.78 11.31
CA HIS A 383 -10.90 -13.18 11.06
C HIS A 383 -10.99 -11.66 11.20
N ASP A 384 -9.94 -11.08 11.80
CA ASP A 384 -9.75 -9.65 11.92
C ASP A 384 -8.39 -9.29 11.32
N LEU A 385 -8.39 -8.43 10.31
CA LEU A 385 -7.17 -7.96 9.65
C LEU A 385 -6.31 -7.06 10.56
N ALA A 386 -6.89 -6.51 11.63
CA ALA A 386 -6.15 -5.75 12.64
C ALA A 386 -5.40 -6.66 13.62
N ALA A 387 -5.70 -7.97 13.65
CA ALA A 387 -4.99 -8.91 14.51
C ALA A 387 -3.53 -9.09 14.03
N PRO A 388 -2.54 -9.05 14.94
CA PRO A 388 -1.15 -9.26 14.57
C PRO A 388 -0.93 -10.61 13.90
N ILE A 389 -0.24 -10.61 12.77
CA ILE A 389 0.18 -11.83 12.07
C ILE A 389 1.64 -12.13 12.48
N PRO A 390 1.97 -13.38 12.88
CA PRO A 390 3.35 -13.76 13.13
C PRO A 390 4.23 -13.48 11.92
N HIS A 391 5.41 -12.89 12.13
CA HIS A 391 6.29 -12.48 11.03
C HIS A 391 6.68 -13.63 10.08
N ALA A 392 6.80 -14.87 10.59
CA ALA A 392 7.10 -16.03 9.76
C ALA A 392 5.93 -16.38 8.82
N GLU A 393 4.69 -16.25 9.27
CA GLU A 393 3.49 -16.47 8.48
C GLU A 393 3.33 -15.36 7.42
N LEU A 394 3.57 -14.12 7.82
CA LEU A 394 3.55 -12.97 6.91
C LEU A 394 4.61 -13.11 5.82
N GLU A 395 5.85 -13.47 6.17
CA GLU A 395 6.93 -13.73 5.21
C GLU A 395 6.52 -14.81 4.20
N GLN A 396 5.97 -15.93 4.68
CA GLN A 396 5.51 -17.00 3.81
C GLN A 396 4.41 -16.52 2.85
N GLY A 397 3.44 -15.75 3.35
CA GLY A 397 2.37 -15.16 2.54
C GLY A 397 2.89 -14.25 1.44
N LEU A 398 3.80 -13.34 1.76
CA LEU A 398 4.40 -12.41 0.81
C LEU A 398 5.26 -13.12 -0.24
N ARG A 399 6.04 -14.12 0.17
CA ARG A 399 6.82 -14.96 -0.79
C ARG A 399 5.91 -15.73 -1.73
N SER A 400 4.82 -16.29 -1.22
CA SER A 400 3.82 -16.98 -2.04
C SER A 400 3.14 -16.04 -3.04
N LYS A 401 2.76 -14.83 -2.60
CA LYS A 401 2.21 -13.76 -3.46
C LYS A 401 3.19 -13.40 -4.57
N THR A 402 4.44 -13.11 -4.21
CA THR A 402 5.48 -12.70 -5.17
C THR A 402 5.78 -13.80 -6.18
N ALA A 403 5.86 -15.06 -5.73
CA ALA A 403 6.04 -16.21 -6.62
C ALA A 403 4.85 -16.40 -7.57
N GLY A 404 3.65 -16.14 -7.10
CA GLY A 404 2.43 -16.15 -7.93
C GLY A 404 2.41 -15.06 -9.01
N LEU A 405 2.93 -13.88 -8.69
CA LEU A 405 3.00 -12.74 -9.61
C LEU A 405 4.13 -12.88 -10.64
N LEU A 406 5.33 -13.25 -10.19
CA LEU A 406 6.59 -13.10 -10.96
C LEU A 406 7.28 -14.43 -11.29
N GLY A 407 6.79 -15.54 -10.73
CA GLY A 407 7.44 -16.83 -10.78
C GLY A 407 8.43 -17.04 -9.61
N PRO A 408 8.68 -18.33 -9.25
CA PRO A 408 9.45 -18.67 -8.04
C PRO A 408 10.91 -18.20 -8.08
N GLU A 409 11.58 -18.30 -9.23
CA GLU A 409 12.99 -17.92 -9.35
C GLU A 409 13.21 -16.41 -9.13
N ARG A 410 12.34 -15.57 -9.71
CA ARG A 410 12.43 -14.12 -9.55
C ARG A 410 12.07 -13.71 -8.11
N ALA A 411 11.06 -14.34 -7.53
CA ALA A 411 10.68 -14.12 -6.14
C ALA A 411 11.84 -14.44 -5.17
N GLU A 412 12.58 -15.52 -5.40
CA GLU A 412 13.73 -15.89 -4.55
C GLU A 412 14.88 -14.90 -4.70
N ARG A 413 15.24 -14.49 -5.93
CA ARG A 413 16.28 -13.45 -6.15
C ARG A 413 15.92 -12.14 -5.44
N MET A 414 14.67 -11.72 -5.52
CA MET A 414 14.19 -10.51 -4.84
C MET A 414 14.25 -10.66 -3.31
N TRP A 415 13.85 -11.83 -2.80
CA TRP A 415 13.91 -12.11 -1.37
C TRP A 415 15.35 -12.13 -0.84
N ASP A 416 16.28 -12.71 -1.60
CA ASP A 416 17.70 -12.69 -1.29
C ASP A 416 18.25 -11.25 -1.22
N ALA A 417 17.86 -10.37 -2.13
CA ALA A 417 18.24 -8.96 -2.06
C ALA A 417 17.68 -8.28 -0.80
N VAL A 418 16.43 -8.54 -0.44
CA VAL A 418 15.80 -7.96 0.76
C VAL A 418 16.45 -8.49 2.06
N ARG A 419 16.89 -9.74 2.10
CA ARG A 419 17.65 -10.27 3.25
C ARG A 419 19.03 -9.65 3.40
N ASN A 420 19.61 -9.14 2.33
CA ASN A 420 20.98 -8.65 2.27
C ASN A 420 21.07 -7.11 2.10
N LEU A 421 20.03 -6.35 2.47
CA LEU A 421 19.96 -4.90 2.29
C LEU A 421 21.15 -4.15 2.88
N ASP A 422 21.71 -4.64 3.99
CA ASP A 422 22.81 -3.97 4.69
C ASP A 422 24.14 -4.03 3.89
N THR A 423 24.25 -4.91 2.89
CA THR A 423 25.46 -5.10 2.08
C THR A 423 25.32 -4.62 0.64
N LEU A 424 24.10 -4.27 0.21
CA LEU A 424 23.79 -3.91 -1.17
C LEU A 424 23.72 -2.40 -1.36
N PRO A 425 24.17 -1.86 -2.51
CA PRO A 425 23.86 -0.51 -2.94
C PRO A 425 22.41 -0.42 -3.40
N ALA A 426 21.78 0.77 -3.28
CA ALA A 426 20.41 1.02 -3.75
C ALA A 426 20.20 0.67 -5.23
N ALA A 427 21.23 0.85 -6.05
CA ALA A 427 21.22 0.50 -7.48
C ALA A 427 20.92 -0.99 -7.75
N SER A 428 21.24 -1.90 -6.82
CA SER A 428 20.86 -3.31 -6.93
C SER A 428 19.35 -3.52 -6.93
N LEU A 429 18.62 -2.78 -6.09
CA LEU A 429 17.15 -2.79 -6.08
C LEU A 429 16.59 -2.24 -7.40
N GLY A 430 17.18 -1.13 -7.89
CA GLY A 430 16.78 -0.55 -9.16
C GLY A 430 17.02 -1.48 -10.35
N THR A 431 18.08 -2.31 -10.32
CA THR A 431 18.32 -3.33 -11.35
C THR A 431 17.20 -4.38 -11.37
N LEU A 432 16.79 -4.89 -10.21
CA LEU A 432 15.68 -5.86 -10.10
C LEU A 432 14.35 -5.31 -10.64
N LEU A 433 14.11 -4.01 -10.50
CA LEU A 433 12.90 -3.36 -11.03
C LEU A 433 12.89 -3.23 -12.55
N ARG A 434 14.06 -3.19 -13.18
CA ARG A 434 14.19 -3.02 -14.64
C ARG A 434 14.22 -4.33 -15.42
N GLU A 435 14.57 -5.45 -14.76
CA GLU A 435 14.48 -6.80 -15.32
C GLU A 435 13.02 -7.18 -15.65
#